data_9949f81afba2f1ffa33f66ab9144dc4f
#
_entry.id   9949f81afba2f1ffa33f66ab9144dc4f
#
_cell.length_a   1.000
_cell.length_b   1.000
_cell.length_c   1.000
_cell.angle_alpha   90.00
_cell.angle_beta   90.00
_cell.angle_gamma   90.00
#
_symmetry.space_group_name_H-M   'P 1'
#
loop_
_entity.id
_entity.type
_entity.pdbx_description
1 polymer ?
#
loop_
_entity_poly.entity_id
_entity_poly.type
_entity_poly.pdbx_seq_one_letter_code
_entity_poly.pdbx_strand_id
1 'polypeptide(L)'
;WVSVDGLAQTHNQLRNAEIFDRVIENIQRSAHPKILAHITINAVNFAEVPDLIRYLRGVVKGITVQFYYPYHRQDELFLDFQHRAELLDRVIRLKKSGYPVMNSLASLEALKENHWTCVDWLVDCANPDGSITQGCYLKGHEDIDCARCGFSPHTEISLAYRGNLAA
;
A
#
# COMPACT_ATOMS: atom_id res chain seq x y z
N TRP A 1 2.86 5.75 10.48
CA TRP A 1 2.97 5.84 9.02
C TRP A 1 2.60 7.24 8.54
N VAL A 2 3.25 7.68 7.47
CA VAL A 2 2.93 8.91 6.75
C VAL A 2 2.61 8.52 5.30
N SER A 3 1.47 8.95 4.78
CA SER A 3 1.08 8.67 3.40
C SER A 3 1.85 9.58 2.43
N VAL A 4 2.54 8.96 1.47
CA VAL A 4 3.25 9.65 0.38
C VAL A 4 2.94 8.89 -0.91
N ASP A 5 2.03 9.39 -1.73
CA ASP A 5 1.46 8.61 -2.85
C ASP A 5 2.08 8.94 -4.20
N GLY A 6 3.11 9.78 -4.27
CA GLY A 6 3.78 10.16 -5.51
C GLY A 6 4.96 11.10 -5.26
N LEU A 7 5.67 11.45 -6.31
CA LEU A 7 6.55 12.62 -6.31
C LEU A 7 5.69 13.90 -6.19
N ALA A 8 6.31 15.05 -6.03
CA ALA A 8 5.64 16.28 -5.61
C ALA A 8 4.34 16.58 -6.40
N GLN A 9 4.39 16.57 -7.72
CA GLN A 9 3.24 16.88 -8.55
C GLN A 9 2.09 15.88 -8.36
N THR A 10 2.39 14.58 -8.46
CA THR A 10 1.38 13.51 -8.35
C THR A 10 0.83 13.40 -6.93
N HIS A 11 1.68 13.55 -5.92
CA HIS A 11 1.22 13.57 -4.52
C HIS A 11 0.25 14.70 -4.27
N ASN A 12 0.61 15.92 -4.69
CA ASN A 12 -0.23 17.10 -4.52
C ASN A 12 -1.55 16.98 -5.27
N GLN A 13 -1.51 16.44 -6.49
CA GLN A 13 -2.73 16.15 -7.28
C GLN A 13 -3.64 15.16 -6.55
N LEU A 14 -3.12 14.01 -6.11
CA LEU A 14 -3.91 12.97 -5.43
C LEU A 14 -4.46 13.41 -4.08
N ARG A 15 -3.76 14.31 -3.39
CA ARG A 15 -4.18 14.88 -2.09
C ARG A 15 -4.98 16.14 -2.23
N ASN A 16 -5.14 16.66 -3.45
CA ASN A 16 -5.79 17.94 -3.73
C ASN A 16 -5.26 19.09 -2.85
N ALA A 17 -3.95 19.12 -2.64
CA ALA A 17 -3.29 20.10 -1.77
C ALA A 17 -1.77 20.16 -2.03
N GLU A 18 -1.20 21.37 -2.05
CA GLU A 18 0.25 21.60 -2.19
C GLU A 18 0.97 21.33 -0.86
N ILE A 19 1.19 20.03 -0.54
CA ILE A 19 1.71 19.61 0.77
C ILE A 19 2.96 18.74 0.73
N PHE A 20 3.39 18.26 -0.44
CA PHE A 20 4.51 17.30 -0.54
C PHE A 20 5.76 17.80 0.19
N ASP A 21 6.26 18.99 -0.15
CA ASP A 21 7.50 19.52 0.42
C ASP A 21 7.38 19.67 1.94
N ARG A 22 6.24 20.17 2.42
CA ARG A 22 5.99 20.29 3.86
C ARG A 22 5.96 18.93 4.56
N VAL A 23 5.39 17.89 3.94
CA VAL A 23 5.39 16.52 4.48
C VAL A 23 6.82 16.00 4.58
N ILE A 24 7.61 16.13 3.52
CA ILE A 24 9.02 15.70 3.49
C ILE A 24 9.86 16.47 4.54
N GLU A 25 9.72 17.78 4.59
CA GLU A 25 10.41 18.61 5.59
C GLU A 25 10.04 18.18 7.02
N ASN A 26 8.76 17.95 7.32
CA ASN A 26 8.33 17.52 8.63
C ASN A 26 8.89 16.13 9.01
N ILE A 27 8.96 15.21 8.05
CA ILE A 27 9.61 13.91 8.26
C ILE A 27 11.09 14.10 8.61
N GLN A 28 11.81 14.89 7.84
CA GLN A 28 13.25 15.15 8.03
C GLN A 28 13.55 15.86 9.35
N ARG A 29 12.68 16.79 9.77
CA ARG A 29 12.80 17.51 11.05
C ARG A 29 12.37 16.70 12.26
N SER A 30 11.63 15.62 12.04
CA SER A 30 11.18 14.78 13.13
C SER A 30 12.31 14.02 13.79
N ALA A 31 12.41 14.07 15.11
CA ALA A 31 13.35 13.27 15.89
C ALA A 31 12.91 11.79 16.03
N HIS A 32 11.76 11.39 15.47
CA HIS A 32 11.24 10.04 15.63
C HIS A 32 12.02 9.04 14.76
N PRO A 33 12.66 8.01 15.37
CA PRO A 33 13.60 7.13 14.65
C PRO A 33 12.92 6.13 13.70
N LYS A 34 11.59 6.01 13.74
CA LYS A 34 10.84 4.96 13.03
C LYS A 34 9.68 5.53 12.21
N ILE A 35 9.94 6.54 11.40
CA ILE A 35 8.94 7.02 10.44
C ILE A 35 8.91 6.09 9.25
N LEU A 36 7.72 5.61 8.90
CA LEU A 36 7.47 4.75 7.75
C LEU A 36 6.59 5.50 6.75
N ALA A 37 6.90 5.39 5.47
CA ALA A 37 6.02 5.85 4.41
C ALA A 37 5.05 4.75 3.99
N HIS A 38 3.84 5.15 3.66
CA HIS A 38 2.83 4.27 3.08
C HIS A 38 2.42 4.82 1.71
N ILE A 39 2.49 3.98 0.69
CA ILE A 39 2.14 4.32 -0.68
C ILE A 39 0.88 3.57 -1.07
N THR A 40 -0.21 4.29 -1.36
CA THR A 40 -1.40 3.71 -1.96
C THR A 40 -1.30 3.84 -3.49
N ILE A 41 -1.08 2.71 -4.14
CA ILE A 41 -0.84 2.63 -5.59
C ILE A 41 -2.17 2.61 -6.34
N ASN A 42 -2.26 3.42 -7.38
CA ASN A 42 -3.41 3.52 -8.27
C ASN A 42 -2.97 3.79 -9.72
N ALA A 43 -3.91 3.89 -10.66
CA ALA A 43 -3.62 4.10 -12.07
C ALA A 43 -2.92 5.45 -12.39
N VAL A 44 -2.97 6.42 -11.48
CA VAL A 44 -2.33 7.73 -11.68
C VAL A 44 -0.84 7.69 -11.30
N ASN A 45 -0.50 7.00 -10.19
CA ASN A 45 0.85 7.08 -9.62
C ASN A 45 1.74 5.85 -9.90
N PHE A 46 1.21 4.72 -10.39
CA PHE A 46 1.95 3.45 -10.46
C PHE A 46 3.27 3.55 -11.22
N ALA A 47 3.33 4.34 -12.27
CA ALA A 47 4.51 4.45 -13.12
C ALA A 47 5.73 5.03 -12.37
N GLU A 48 5.50 5.96 -11.43
CA GLU A 48 6.56 6.64 -10.67
C GLU A 48 6.88 5.99 -9.32
N VAL A 49 6.11 4.98 -8.86
CA VAL A 49 6.34 4.30 -7.57
C VAL A 49 7.78 3.83 -7.39
N PRO A 50 8.46 3.22 -8.39
CA PRO A 50 9.86 2.85 -8.23
C PRO A 50 10.81 4.04 -7.98
N ASP A 51 10.54 5.19 -8.57
CA ASP A 51 11.34 6.40 -8.36
C ASP A 51 11.01 7.04 -7.01
N LEU A 52 9.75 7.01 -6.60
CA LEU A 52 9.35 7.41 -5.26
C LEU A 52 10.04 6.55 -4.17
N ILE A 53 10.12 5.22 -4.35
CA ILE A 53 10.84 4.34 -3.43
C ILE A 53 12.32 4.71 -3.35
N ARG A 54 12.96 5.03 -4.49
CA ARG A 54 14.35 5.49 -4.51
C ARG A 54 14.55 6.81 -3.77
N TYR A 55 13.63 7.75 -3.98
CA TYR A 55 13.64 9.05 -3.31
C TYR A 55 13.47 8.88 -1.78
N LEU A 56 12.50 8.08 -1.36
CA LEU A 56 12.16 7.90 0.06
C LEU A 56 13.21 7.09 0.85
N ARG A 57 14.13 6.36 0.19
CA ARG A 57 15.19 5.59 0.86
C ARG A 57 16.00 6.41 1.86
N GLY A 58 16.25 7.67 1.55
CA GLY A 58 17.02 8.60 2.41
C GLY A 58 16.17 9.40 3.38
N VAL A 59 14.84 9.27 3.31
CA VAL A 59 13.88 10.12 4.03
C VAL A 59 13.19 9.36 5.17
N VAL A 60 12.85 8.08 4.95
CA VAL A 60 12.09 7.27 5.90
C VAL A 60 12.82 5.98 6.26
N LYS A 61 12.42 5.37 7.38
CA LYS A 61 13.01 4.11 7.84
C LYS A 61 12.51 2.89 7.07
N GLY A 62 11.32 2.95 6.54
CA GLY A 62 10.71 1.86 5.78
C GLY A 62 9.55 2.36 4.92
N ILE A 63 9.22 1.56 3.91
CA ILE A 63 8.19 1.88 2.94
C ILE A 63 7.26 0.68 2.84
N THR A 64 5.96 0.90 2.95
CA THR A 64 4.93 -0.10 2.67
C THR A 64 4.13 0.32 1.45
N VAL A 65 3.75 -0.64 0.64
CA VAL A 65 2.91 -0.42 -0.54
C VAL A 65 1.64 -1.23 -0.46
N GLN A 66 0.54 -0.68 -0.94
CA GLN A 66 -0.72 -1.38 -1.17
C GLN A 66 -1.40 -0.80 -2.41
N PHE A 67 -2.40 -1.49 -2.94
CA PHE A 67 -3.19 -0.95 -4.03
C PHE A 67 -4.46 -0.28 -3.51
N TYR A 68 -4.87 0.75 -4.24
CA TYR A 68 -6.17 1.38 -4.08
C TYR A 68 -7.26 0.33 -4.30
N TYR A 69 -8.28 0.32 -3.45
CA TYR A 69 -9.47 -0.50 -3.64
C TYR A 69 -10.51 0.28 -4.45
N PRO A 70 -11.01 -0.26 -5.58
CA PRO A 70 -12.03 0.40 -6.38
C PRO A 70 -13.41 0.25 -5.71
N TYR A 71 -13.99 1.36 -5.32
CA TYR A 71 -15.30 1.39 -4.68
C TYR A 71 -16.47 1.28 -5.67
N HIS A 72 -16.18 1.42 -6.96
CA HIS A 72 -17.15 1.31 -8.06
C HIS A 72 -16.65 0.32 -9.11
N ARG A 73 -17.58 -0.27 -9.88
CA ARG A 73 -17.22 -1.20 -10.95
C ARG A 73 -16.32 -0.58 -12.02
N GLN A 74 -16.61 0.67 -12.39
CA GLN A 74 -15.77 1.49 -13.27
C GLN A 74 -15.11 2.58 -12.42
N ASP A 75 -13.89 2.32 -12.01
CA ASP A 75 -13.12 3.21 -11.15
C ASP A 75 -11.78 3.50 -11.85
N GLU A 76 -11.60 4.75 -12.26
CA GLU A 76 -10.43 5.21 -13.03
C GLU A 76 -9.12 5.11 -12.24
N LEU A 77 -9.20 5.00 -10.91
CA LEU A 77 -8.03 4.80 -10.06
C LEU A 77 -7.62 3.33 -9.93
N PHE A 78 -8.47 2.40 -10.40
CA PHE A 78 -8.12 0.99 -10.35
C PHE A 78 -6.96 0.67 -11.29
N LEU A 79 -5.92 0.08 -10.75
CA LEU A 79 -4.81 -0.46 -11.54
C LEU A 79 -5.10 -1.92 -11.87
N ASP A 80 -5.13 -2.26 -13.17
CA ASP A 80 -5.35 -3.63 -13.62
C ASP A 80 -4.20 -4.58 -13.22
N PHE A 81 -4.46 -5.87 -13.30
CA PHE A 81 -3.52 -6.89 -12.83
C PHE A 81 -2.24 -6.99 -13.67
N GLN A 82 -2.29 -6.68 -14.96
CA GLN A 82 -1.08 -6.67 -15.78
C GLN A 82 -0.11 -5.59 -15.28
N HIS A 83 -0.59 -4.36 -15.13
CA HIS A 83 0.24 -3.26 -14.62
C HIS A 83 0.65 -3.48 -13.15
N ARG A 84 -0.21 -4.12 -12.32
CA ARG A 84 0.19 -4.53 -10.96
C ARG A 84 1.37 -5.49 -10.98
N ALA A 85 1.32 -6.53 -11.81
CA ALA A 85 2.39 -7.52 -11.92
C ALA A 85 3.71 -6.89 -12.36
N GLU A 86 3.67 -6.09 -13.44
CA GLU A 86 4.85 -5.38 -13.95
C GLU A 86 5.48 -4.44 -12.90
N LEU A 87 4.63 -3.69 -12.19
CA LEU A 87 5.10 -2.81 -11.11
C LEU A 87 5.69 -3.59 -9.95
N LEU A 88 5.00 -4.64 -9.49
CA LEU A 88 5.48 -5.42 -8.34
C LEU A 88 6.78 -6.16 -8.65
N ASP A 89 7.01 -6.58 -9.88
CA ASP A 89 8.32 -7.07 -10.31
C ASP A 89 9.44 -6.05 -10.12
N ARG A 90 9.16 -4.78 -10.41
CA ARG A 90 10.11 -3.67 -10.16
C ARG A 90 10.31 -3.42 -8.67
N VAL A 91 9.23 -3.43 -7.87
CA VAL A 91 9.29 -3.24 -6.40
C VAL A 91 10.05 -4.39 -5.74
N ILE A 92 9.82 -5.64 -6.15
CA ILE A 92 10.55 -6.83 -5.66
C ILE A 92 12.04 -6.72 -5.98
N ARG A 93 12.41 -6.28 -7.19
CA ARG A 93 13.83 -6.03 -7.51
C ARG A 93 14.45 -4.96 -6.61
N LEU A 94 13.73 -3.87 -6.36
CA LEU A 94 14.22 -2.84 -5.43
C LEU A 94 14.40 -3.41 -4.01
N LYS A 95 13.41 -4.15 -3.49
CA LYS A 95 13.53 -4.80 -2.17
C LYS A 95 14.75 -5.71 -2.12
N LYS A 96 14.95 -6.59 -3.11
CA LYS A 96 16.11 -7.49 -3.21
C LYS A 96 17.44 -6.73 -3.32
N SER A 97 17.42 -5.50 -3.82
CA SER A 97 18.58 -4.61 -3.91
C SER A 97 18.81 -3.77 -2.64
N GLY A 98 18.10 -4.06 -1.54
CA GLY A 98 18.29 -3.42 -0.24
C GLY A 98 17.57 -2.07 -0.06
N TYR A 99 16.57 -1.77 -0.88
CA TYR A 99 15.66 -0.67 -0.60
C TYR A 99 14.72 -1.06 0.55
N PRO A 100 14.32 -0.11 1.41
CA PRO A 100 13.61 -0.40 2.66
C PRO A 100 12.11 -0.70 2.45
N VAL A 101 11.78 -1.52 1.48
CA VAL A 101 10.41 -2.01 1.25
C VAL A 101 10.10 -3.07 2.30
N MET A 102 9.09 -2.83 3.12
CA MET A 102 8.76 -3.66 4.28
C MET A 102 7.79 -4.81 3.97
N ASN A 103 6.99 -4.68 2.91
CA ASN A 103 6.14 -5.80 2.49
C ASN A 103 6.96 -7.08 2.31
N SER A 104 6.45 -8.23 2.76
CA SER A 104 7.10 -9.52 2.51
C SER A 104 7.14 -9.84 1.01
N LEU A 105 8.13 -10.63 0.59
CA LEU A 105 8.17 -11.08 -0.81
C LEU A 105 6.94 -11.89 -1.16
N ALA A 106 6.45 -12.71 -0.23
CA ALA A 106 5.24 -13.51 -0.42
C ALA A 106 4.01 -12.62 -0.66
N SER A 107 3.86 -11.52 0.11
CA SER A 107 2.76 -10.58 -0.08
C SER A 107 2.85 -9.86 -1.43
N LEU A 108 4.04 -9.38 -1.81
CA LEU A 108 4.24 -8.72 -3.11
C LEU A 108 3.92 -9.67 -4.28
N GLU A 109 4.36 -10.93 -4.21
CA GLU A 109 4.03 -11.92 -5.24
C GLU A 109 2.53 -12.23 -5.30
N ALA A 110 1.89 -12.43 -4.14
CA ALA A 110 0.47 -12.74 -4.07
C ALA A 110 -0.43 -11.60 -4.59
N LEU A 111 -0.01 -10.34 -4.43
CA LEU A 111 -0.75 -9.17 -4.87
C LEU A 111 -0.68 -8.92 -6.39
N LYS A 112 0.23 -9.57 -7.13
CA LYS A 112 0.32 -9.42 -8.59
C LYS A 112 -0.99 -9.75 -9.27
N GLU A 113 -1.53 -10.91 -8.96
CA GLU A 113 -2.76 -11.46 -9.55
C GLU A 113 -3.82 -11.75 -8.48
N ASN A 114 -3.60 -11.23 -7.29
CA ASN A 114 -4.47 -11.42 -6.12
C ASN A 114 -4.68 -12.90 -5.75
N HIS A 115 -3.66 -13.74 -5.93
CA HIS A 115 -3.67 -15.15 -5.62
C HIS A 115 -3.42 -15.42 -4.13
N TRP A 116 -4.38 -15.06 -3.30
CA TRP A 116 -4.37 -15.34 -1.86
C TRP A 116 -5.80 -15.43 -1.32
N THR A 117 -5.96 -16.01 -0.16
CA THR A 117 -7.28 -16.11 0.52
C THR A 117 -7.25 -15.27 1.77
N CYS A 118 -8.10 -14.27 1.82
CA CYS A 118 -8.24 -13.40 2.98
C CYS A 118 -8.73 -14.18 4.21
N VAL A 119 -8.08 -13.94 5.35
CA VAL A 119 -8.47 -14.43 6.67
C VAL A 119 -8.93 -13.21 7.46
N ASP A 120 -10.05 -12.63 7.07
CA ASP A 120 -10.53 -11.32 7.52
C ASP A 120 -10.83 -11.28 9.04
N TRP A 121 -11.23 -12.40 9.62
CA TRP A 121 -11.53 -12.50 11.05
C TRP A 121 -10.32 -12.30 11.99
N LEU A 122 -9.09 -12.25 11.44
CA LEU A 122 -7.87 -11.90 12.19
C LEU A 122 -7.70 -10.39 12.40
N VAL A 123 -8.57 -9.58 11.82
CA VAL A 123 -8.47 -8.12 11.82
C VAL A 123 -9.74 -7.53 12.39
N ASP A 124 -9.61 -6.55 13.25
CA ASP A 124 -10.70 -5.68 13.68
C ASP A 124 -10.41 -4.24 13.23
N CYS A 125 -11.45 -3.57 12.77
CA CYS A 125 -11.36 -2.18 12.33
C CYS A 125 -12.05 -1.27 13.35
N ALA A 126 -11.30 -0.34 13.95
CA ALA A 126 -11.85 0.71 14.79
C ALA A 126 -12.38 1.85 13.90
N ASN A 127 -13.65 2.16 14.03
CA ASN A 127 -14.32 3.19 13.26
C ASN A 127 -14.21 4.58 13.96
N PRO A 128 -14.35 5.68 13.22
CA PRO A 128 -14.28 7.03 13.78
C PRO A 128 -15.30 7.32 14.90
N ASP A 129 -16.43 6.62 14.90
CA ASP A 129 -17.47 6.72 15.93
C ASP A 129 -17.17 5.89 17.20
N GLY A 130 -16.02 5.20 17.24
CA GLY A 130 -15.59 4.32 18.33
C GLY A 130 -16.16 2.91 18.28
N SER A 131 -16.97 2.57 17.28
CA SER A 131 -17.43 1.20 17.08
C SER A 131 -16.32 0.31 16.52
N ILE A 132 -16.44 -1.01 16.71
CA ILE A 132 -15.51 -2.01 16.18
C ILE A 132 -16.24 -2.84 15.13
N THR A 133 -15.70 -2.88 13.91
CA THR A 133 -16.11 -3.82 12.87
C THR A 133 -15.18 -5.02 12.91
N GLN A 134 -15.71 -6.19 13.19
CA GLN A 134 -14.95 -7.43 13.13
C GLN A 134 -14.72 -7.81 11.66
N GLY A 135 -13.47 -7.99 11.31
CA GLY A 135 -13.06 -8.29 9.94
C GLY A 135 -12.70 -7.04 9.14
N CYS A 136 -12.68 -7.19 7.82
CA CYS A 136 -12.36 -6.12 6.90
C CYS A 136 -13.38 -4.96 7.02
N TYR A 137 -12.90 -3.72 7.01
CA TYR A 137 -13.75 -2.52 7.08
C TYR A 137 -14.72 -2.37 5.90
N LEU A 138 -14.45 -3.05 4.80
CA LEU A 138 -15.38 -3.11 3.66
C LEU A 138 -16.54 -4.08 3.89
N LYS A 139 -16.47 -4.93 4.91
CA LYS A 139 -17.49 -5.93 5.20
C LYS A 139 -18.85 -5.28 5.46
N GLY A 140 -19.85 -5.70 4.72
CA GLY A 140 -21.20 -5.13 4.82
C GLY A 140 -21.48 -3.96 3.87
N HIS A 141 -20.50 -3.49 3.10
CA HIS A 141 -20.76 -2.58 1.98
C HIS A 141 -21.31 -3.36 0.78
N GLU A 142 -22.23 -2.75 0.04
CA GLU A 142 -22.74 -3.30 -1.23
C GLU A 142 -21.59 -3.29 -2.27
N ASP A 143 -21.64 -4.21 -3.23
CA ASP A 143 -20.70 -4.30 -4.36
C ASP A 143 -19.22 -4.57 -4.02
N ILE A 144 -18.92 -5.21 -2.89
CA ILE A 144 -17.55 -5.60 -2.55
C ILE A 144 -17.06 -6.72 -3.47
N ASP A 145 -15.99 -6.48 -4.18
CA ASP A 145 -15.27 -7.47 -4.98
C ASP A 145 -13.88 -7.75 -4.40
N CYS A 146 -13.80 -8.80 -3.57
CA CYS A 146 -12.53 -9.22 -2.98
C CYS A 146 -11.49 -9.67 -4.02
N ALA A 147 -11.90 -10.05 -5.23
CA ALA A 147 -10.96 -10.37 -6.30
C ALA A 147 -10.14 -9.14 -6.76
N ARG A 148 -10.65 -7.94 -6.54
CA ARG A 148 -9.96 -6.68 -6.85
C ARG A 148 -9.21 -6.08 -5.66
N CYS A 149 -9.20 -6.77 -4.51
CA CYS A 149 -8.55 -6.29 -3.30
C CYS A 149 -7.04 -6.13 -3.50
N GLY A 150 -6.48 -5.08 -2.88
CA GLY A 150 -5.05 -4.80 -2.93
C GLY A 150 -4.48 -4.44 -1.55
N PHE A 151 -5.18 -4.79 -0.46
CA PHE A 151 -4.79 -4.45 0.89
C PHE A 151 -3.63 -5.32 1.38
N SER A 152 -2.44 -4.72 1.43
CA SER A 152 -1.25 -5.44 1.86
C SER A 152 -1.31 -5.90 3.33
N PRO A 153 -1.86 -5.16 4.31
CA PRO A 153 -1.98 -5.67 5.68
C PRO A 153 -2.77 -6.97 5.77
N HIS A 154 -3.89 -7.08 5.03
CA HIS A 154 -4.70 -8.30 5.00
C HIS A 154 -3.96 -9.45 4.33
N THR A 155 -3.21 -9.17 3.25
CA THR A 155 -2.38 -10.16 2.56
C THR A 155 -1.28 -10.68 3.49
N GLU A 156 -0.53 -9.78 4.15
CA GLU A 156 0.54 -10.15 5.09
C GLU A 156 0.04 -11.06 6.22
N ILE A 157 -1.04 -10.62 6.90
CA ILE A 157 -1.60 -11.37 8.03
C ILE A 157 -2.14 -12.73 7.57
N SER A 158 -2.84 -12.77 6.44
CA SER A 158 -3.43 -14.01 5.91
C SER A 158 -2.37 -15.02 5.49
N LEU A 159 -1.29 -14.57 4.84
CA LEU A 159 -0.17 -15.42 4.45
C LEU A 159 0.59 -15.92 5.68
N ALA A 160 0.86 -15.06 6.66
CA ALA A 160 1.50 -15.42 7.91
C ALA A 160 0.70 -16.48 8.67
N TYR A 161 -0.60 -16.31 8.80
CA TYR A 161 -1.49 -17.28 9.46
C TYR A 161 -1.46 -18.66 8.79
N ARG A 162 -1.31 -18.71 7.47
CA ARG A 162 -1.21 -19.97 6.71
C ARG A 162 0.19 -20.59 6.69
N GLY A 163 1.13 -20.05 7.47
CA GLY A 163 2.50 -20.55 7.56
C GLY A 163 3.41 -20.12 6.41
N ASN A 164 2.98 -19.20 5.58
CA ASN A 164 3.79 -18.65 4.50
C ASN A 164 4.62 -17.47 5.02
N LEU A 165 5.60 -17.78 5.85
CA LEU A 165 6.49 -16.82 6.53
C LEU A 165 7.74 -16.48 5.71
N ALA A 166 7.78 -16.78 4.42
CA ALA A 166 8.90 -16.42 3.56
C ALA A 166 9.02 -14.90 3.45
N ALA A 167 9.85 -14.33 4.30
CA ALA A 167 10.23 -12.93 4.31
C ALA A 167 11.20 -12.62 3.16
#